data_823d69c45722e22cfc45f3f37bc36a6e
#
_entry.id   823d69c45722e22cfc45f3f37bc36a6e
#
_cell.length_a   1.000
_cell.length_b   1.000
_cell.length_c   1.000
_cell.angle_alpha   90.00
_cell.angle_beta   90.00
_cell.angle_gamma   90.00
#
_symmetry.space_group_name_H-M   'P 1'
#
loop_
_entity.id
_entity.type
_entity.pdbx_description
1 polymer ?
#
loop_
_entity_poly.entity_id
_entity_poly.type
_entity_poly.pdbx_seq_one_letter_code
_entity_poly.pdbx_strand_id
1 'polypeptide(L)'
;MTRPLPIHPEAVPGDPQAVRWVVPTGSVPVGEVRGAPGSFGSMLEYGVISRALVEADGVWTWIPSDQVWSRVGSKVRDALVASLGDEGWDV
;
A
#
# COMPACT_ATOMS: atom_id res chain seq x y z
N MET A 1 -8.44 7.50 22.68
CA MET A 1 -8.61 8.00 21.30
C MET A 1 -7.43 7.55 20.45
N THR A 2 -7.71 6.83 19.39
CA THR A 2 -6.67 6.31 18.52
C THR A 2 -6.24 7.40 17.53
N ARG A 3 -4.95 7.69 17.47
CA ARG A 3 -4.43 8.59 16.45
C ARG A 3 -4.38 7.87 15.11
N PRO A 4 -4.76 8.51 14.00
CA PRO A 4 -4.53 7.93 12.70
C PRO A 4 -3.02 7.77 12.47
N LEU A 5 -2.63 6.74 11.73
CA LEU A 5 -1.24 6.57 11.34
C LEU A 5 -0.81 7.75 10.46
N PRO A 6 0.37 8.35 10.73
CA PRO A 6 0.90 9.36 9.83
C PRO A 6 1.28 8.67 8.51
N ILE A 7 0.59 9.05 7.45
CA ILE A 7 0.83 8.48 6.11
C ILE A 7 0.72 9.59 5.07
N HIS A 8 1.66 9.63 4.16
CA HIS A 8 1.58 10.52 3.01
C HIS A 8 2.19 9.87 1.77
N PRO A 9 1.66 10.19 0.59
CA PRO A 9 2.17 9.64 -0.66
C PRO A 9 3.39 10.42 -1.15
N GLU A 10 4.32 9.71 -1.78
CA GLU A 10 5.41 10.30 -2.54
C GLU A 10 5.36 9.77 -3.96
N ALA A 11 5.38 10.68 -4.93
CA ALA A 11 5.50 10.30 -6.33
C ALA A 11 6.89 9.72 -6.58
N VAL A 12 6.95 8.73 -7.46
CA VAL A 12 8.21 8.11 -7.86
C VAL A 12 8.63 8.72 -9.20
N PRO A 13 9.74 9.47 -9.24
CA PRO A 13 10.19 10.09 -10.50
C PRO A 13 10.40 9.05 -11.60
N GLY A 14 9.85 9.30 -12.77
CA GLY A 14 9.95 8.40 -13.91
C GLY A 14 9.00 7.23 -13.92
N ASP A 15 8.18 7.06 -12.87
CA ASP A 15 7.21 5.97 -12.79
C ASP A 15 5.85 6.50 -12.31
N PRO A 16 4.98 6.93 -13.24
CA PRO A 16 3.67 7.49 -12.88
C PRO A 16 2.70 6.48 -12.29
N GLN A 17 2.99 5.20 -12.37
CA GLN A 17 2.15 4.13 -11.82
C GLN A 17 2.52 3.77 -10.38
N ALA A 18 3.68 4.25 -9.91
CA ALA A 18 4.16 3.97 -8.57
C ALA A 18 3.87 5.13 -7.61
N VAL A 19 3.50 4.79 -6.38
CA VAL A 19 3.47 5.71 -5.25
C VAL A 19 4.11 5.02 -4.07
N ARG A 20 5.02 5.71 -3.41
CA ARG A 20 5.59 5.27 -2.15
C ARG A 20 4.80 5.93 -1.02
N TRP A 21 4.18 5.11 -0.21
CA TRP A 21 3.47 5.57 0.99
C TRP A 21 4.44 5.62 2.15
N VAL A 22 4.75 6.81 2.63
CA VAL A 22 5.61 7.00 3.80
C VAL A 22 4.76 6.79 5.04
N VAL A 23 5.00 5.70 5.74
CA VAL A 23 4.21 5.28 6.89
C VAL A 23 5.01 4.27 7.72
N PRO A 24 4.92 4.32 9.06
CA PRO A 24 5.52 3.28 9.88
C PRO A 24 4.84 1.93 9.60
N THR A 25 5.62 0.93 9.25
CA THR A 25 5.08 -0.40 8.91
C THR A 25 5.06 -1.36 10.10
N GLY A 26 5.66 -0.96 11.21
CA GLY A 26 5.61 -1.74 12.44
C GLY A 26 6.22 -3.13 12.29
N SER A 27 5.41 -4.14 12.60
CA SER A 27 5.85 -5.54 12.56
C SER A 27 5.60 -6.22 11.20
N VAL A 28 5.10 -5.49 10.21
CA VAL A 28 4.91 -6.08 8.87
C VAL A 28 6.26 -6.45 8.28
N PRO A 29 6.44 -7.68 7.77
CA PRO A 29 7.71 -8.10 7.20
C PRO A 29 8.12 -7.25 5.99
N VAL A 30 9.41 -6.97 5.88
CA VAL A 30 9.98 -6.25 4.75
C VAL A 30 10.09 -7.18 3.55
N GLY A 31 9.68 -6.73 2.39
CA GLY A 31 9.79 -7.48 1.15
C GLY A 31 8.60 -7.30 0.23
N GLU A 32 8.60 -8.05 -0.85
CA GLU A 32 7.51 -8.03 -1.82
C GLU A 32 6.26 -8.72 -1.26
N VAL A 33 5.12 -8.05 -1.36
CA VAL A 33 3.87 -8.54 -0.80
C VAL A 33 3.21 -9.52 -1.77
N ARG A 34 2.95 -10.74 -1.29
CA ARG A 34 2.21 -11.77 -2.03
C ARG A 34 0.74 -11.77 -1.64
N GLY A 35 0.44 -11.39 -0.41
CA GLY A 35 -0.90 -11.29 0.11
C GLY A 35 -0.95 -10.39 1.32
N ALA A 36 -2.11 -9.83 1.60
CA ALA A 36 -2.30 -8.92 2.71
C ALA A 36 -3.70 -9.07 3.29
N PRO A 37 -3.90 -8.66 4.57
CA PRO A 37 -5.22 -8.73 5.16
C PRO A 37 -6.15 -7.64 4.61
N GLY A 38 -7.45 -7.87 4.76
CA GLY A 38 -8.48 -6.88 4.49
C GLY A 38 -8.58 -6.42 3.04
N SER A 39 -9.03 -5.19 2.86
CA SER A 39 -9.26 -4.62 1.54
C SER A 39 -7.98 -4.40 0.75
N PHE A 40 -6.84 -4.19 1.40
CA PHE A 40 -5.55 -4.08 0.71
C PHE A 40 -5.19 -5.40 0.01
N GLY A 41 -5.40 -6.52 0.69
CA GLY A 41 -5.22 -7.85 0.09
C GLY A 41 -6.16 -8.08 -1.08
N SER A 42 -7.42 -7.66 -0.96
CA SER A 42 -8.38 -7.76 -2.06
C SER A 42 -7.95 -6.92 -3.27
N MET A 43 -7.40 -5.74 -3.05
CA MET A 43 -6.89 -4.90 -4.15
C MET A 43 -5.74 -5.57 -4.90
N LEU A 44 -4.85 -6.26 -4.19
CA LEU A 44 -3.80 -7.06 -4.81
C LEU A 44 -4.38 -8.24 -5.60
N GLU A 45 -5.32 -8.95 -5.00
CA GLU A 45 -5.93 -10.13 -5.61
C GLU A 45 -6.69 -9.79 -6.89
N TYR A 46 -7.44 -8.69 -6.88
CA TYR A 46 -8.27 -8.28 -8.02
C TYR A 46 -7.56 -7.32 -8.98
N GLY A 47 -6.29 -7.03 -8.76
CA GLY A 47 -5.50 -6.25 -9.71
C GLY A 47 -5.72 -4.74 -9.67
N VAL A 48 -6.37 -4.21 -8.64
CA VAL A 48 -6.42 -2.75 -8.41
C VAL A 48 -5.03 -2.22 -8.09
N ILE A 49 -4.26 -3.00 -7.34
CA ILE A 49 -2.83 -2.81 -7.13
C ILE A 49 -2.13 -3.96 -7.84
N SER A 50 -1.20 -3.64 -8.73
CA SER A 50 -0.48 -4.67 -9.49
C SER A 50 0.71 -5.24 -8.71
N ARG A 51 1.27 -4.46 -7.78
CA ARG A 51 2.43 -4.87 -6.99
C ARG A 51 2.52 -4.01 -5.74
N ALA A 52 3.04 -4.59 -4.66
CA ALA A 52 3.36 -3.88 -3.43
C ALA A 52 4.65 -4.39 -2.82
N LEU A 53 5.40 -3.49 -2.16
CA LEU A 53 6.68 -3.82 -1.52
C LEU A 53 6.75 -3.08 -0.19
N VAL A 54 7.01 -3.81 0.89
CA VAL A 54 7.10 -3.24 2.24
C VAL A 54 8.54 -2.93 2.59
N GLU A 55 8.77 -1.72 3.09
CA GLU A 55 10.00 -1.30 3.75
C GLU A 55 9.70 -0.94 5.20
N ALA A 56 10.74 -0.68 6.00
CA ALA A 56 10.59 -0.35 7.41
C ALA A 56 9.78 0.94 7.64
N ASP A 57 9.89 1.90 6.73
CA ASP A 57 9.29 3.23 6.85
C ASP A 57 8.35 3.57 5.70
N GLY A 58 7.93 2.59 4.93
CA GLY A 58 7.03 2.85 3.80
C GLY A 58 6.58 1.60 3.07
N VAL A 59 5.60 1.83 2.21
CA VAL A 59 5.08 0.78 1.32
C VAL A 59 5.02 1.33 -0.09
N TRP A 60 5.72 0.66 -1.00
CA TRP A 60 5.65 0.96 -2.42
C TRP A 60 4.45 0.25 -3.02
N THR A 61 3.67 0.97 -3.82
CA THR A 61 2.52 0.39 -4.53
C THR A 61 2.56 0.81 -5.99
N TRP A 62 2.15 -0.11 -6.85
CA TRP A 62 2.02 0.11 -8.29
C TRP A 62 0.61 -0.21 -8.71
N ILE A 63 0.06 0.58 -9.63
CA ILE A 63 -1.24 0.35 -10.22
C ILE A 63 -1.07 0.03 -11.71
N PRO A 64 -2.03 -0.71 -12.32
CA PRO A 64 -1.98 -0.98 -13.75
C PRO A 64 -2.05 0.31 -14.58
N SER A 65 -1.60 0.24 -15.82
CA SER A 65 -1.55 1.39 -16.73
C SER A 65 -2.91 1.97 -17.11
N ASP A 66 -3.98 1.20 -16.92
CA ASP A 66 -5.36 1.66 -17.16
C ASP A 66 -5.99 2.36 -15.94
N GLN A 67 -5.24 2.48 -14.85
CA GLN A 67 -5.67 3.17 -13.63
C GLN A 67 -4.88 4.46 -13.44
N VAL A 68 -5.45 5.40 -12.69
CA VAL A 68 -4.79 6.65 -12.32
C VAL A 68 -4.89 6.87 -10.82
N TRP A 69 -3.81 7.36 -10.22
CA TRP A 69 -3.73 7.58 -8.76
C TRP A 69 -4.76 8.60 -8.27
N SER A 70 -5.14 9.57 -9.08
CA SER A 70 -6.17 10.54 -8.70
C SER A 70 -7.53 9.90 -8.43
N ARG A 71 -7.79 8.71 -8.97
CA ARG A 71 -9.04 7.98 -8.74
C ARG A 71 -8.94 6.97 -7.60
N VAL A 72 -7.80 6.29 -7.47
CA VAL A 72 -7.67 5.17 -6.54
C VAL A 72 -6.85 5.49 -5.31
N GLY A 73 -6.12 6.60 -5.31
CA GLY A 73 -5.15 6.91 -4.25
C GLY A 73 -5.73 6.91 -2.84
N SER A 74 -6.86 7.57 -2.62
CA SER A 74 -7.47 7.61 -1.29
C SER A 74 -7.96 6.25 -0.83
N LYS A 75 -8.47 5.43 -1.76
CA LYS A 75 -8.91 4.05 -1.44
C LYS A 75 -7.74 3.16 -1.07
N VAL A 76 -6.64 3.28 -1.80
CA VAL A 76 -5.40 2.53 -1.51
C VAL A 76 -4.85 2.96 -0.17
N ARG A 77 -4.78 4.26 0.10
CA ARG A 77 -4.33 4.79 1.38
C ARG A 77 -5.16 4.22 2.54
N ASP A 78 -6.47 4.30 2.44
CA ASP A 78 -7.38 3.86 3.51
C ASP A 78 -7.28 2.35 3.74
N ALA A 79 -7.19 1.58 2.66
CA ALA A 79 -7.01 0.13 2.73
C ALA A 79 -5.66 -0.22 3.39
N LEU A 80 -4.60 0.47 3.02
CA LEU A 80 -3.26 0.24 3.59
C LEU A 80 -3.24 0.55 5.08
N VAL A 81 -3.77 1.70 5.49
CA VAL A 81 -3.83 2.09 6.91
C VAL A 81 -4.58 1.05 7.73
N ALA A 82 -5.72 0.59 7.23
CA ALA A 82 -6.52 -0.44 7.92
C ALA A 82 -5.77 -1.77 8.03
N SER A 83 -5.00 -2.13 7.02
CA SER A 83 -4.31 -3.42 6.96
C SER A 83 -3.00 -3.46 7.76
N LEU A 84 -2.34 -2.33 7.96
CA LEU A 84 -1.04 -2.28 8.66
C LEU A 84 -1.13 -2.73 10.12
N GLY A 85 -2.30 -2.59 10.74
CA GLY A 85 -2.52 -3.05 12.11
C GLY A 85 -2.94 -4.51 12.23
N ASP A 86 -3.16 -5.19 11.12
CA ASP A 86 -3.70 -6.54 11.09
C ASP A 86 -2.62 -7.58 10.82
N GLU A 87 -2.88 -8.81 11.26
CA GLU A 87 -2.05 -9.96 10.93
C GLU A 87 -2.48 -10.55 9.58
N GLY A 88 -1.63 -11.36 8.98
CA GLY A 88 -1.95 -12.04 7.74
C GLY A 88 -1.20 -11.52 6.52
N TRP A 89 -0.14 -10.75 6.75
CA TRP A 89 0.76 -10.32 5.67
C TRP A 89 1.61 -11.48 5.19
N ASP A 90 1.56 -11.75 3.91
CA ASP A 90 2.41 -12.72 3.22
C ASP A 90 3.42 -11.96 2.36
N VAL A 91 4.63 -11.93 2.84
CA VAL A 91 5.71 -11.17 2.23
C VAL A 91 6.91 -12.08 1.93
#